data_61dfbe5a56ed724511b85ed2ad0bb392
#
_entry.id   61dfbe5a56ed724511b85ed2ad0bb392
#
_cell.length_a   1.000
_cell.length_b   1.000
_cell.length_c   1.000
_cell.angle_alpha   90.00
_cell.angle_beta   90.00
_cell.angle_gamma   90.00
#
_symmetry.space_group_name_H-M   'P 1'
#
loop_
_entity.id
_entity.type
_entity.pdbx_description
1 polymer ?
#
loop_
_entity_poly.entity_id
_entity_poly.type
_entity_poly.pdbx_seq_one_letter_code
_entity_poly.pdbx_strand_id
1 'polypeptide(L)'
;MILLRQKTNDFDEGDVGMNRYRIAAFVIAVAVMASVFSGCSQDGESTVSTSITTVSDASQTEVTVKPEYVAKYTLSNENADEITQIAASEIESEQEEISMQHYEKIMAELPPEGIFDLQDGVIYPDFQKYTYYSQTAERESRVNVLLPPDYSEDKKYPVLYVLHGYYDNEDWMARDIVGLSEMLSKLYASGEAKEMIVVCPYIFVSKELEWCTGMNLTNSLCYDNFINDLTTDLMPFIESTFSVAKGRENTAITGFSMGGRESLFIGFQHPELFGYIGAVAPAPGLTPVSGSADHPGQMKAEEMRFEDNAPYLLLISCSDSDGVVGTYPKSYHKTLTINETEHIWNEIPGTGHDHTSVKPHLYNFCRMIFNN
;
A
#
# COMPACT_ATOMS: atom_id res chain seq x y z
N MET A 1 22.75 5.82 -4.03
CA MET A 1 23.76 4.72 -4.09
C MET A 1 24.30 4.53 -2.67
N ILE A 2 23.56 3.83 -1.84
CA ILE A 2 23.98 3.49 -0.47
C ILE A 2 24.56 2.07 -0.52
N LEU A 3 25.86 2.00 -0.30
CA LEU A 3 26.60 0.76 -0.15
C LEU A 3 26.39 0.22 1.27
N LEU A 4 25.68 -0.88 1.40
CA LEU A 4 25.61 -1.64 2.64
C LEU A 4 26.96 -2.27 2.95
N ARG A 5 27.63 -1.80 4.02
CA ARG A 5 28.70 -2.51 4.70
C ARG A 5 28.08 -3.38 5.82
N GLN A 6 28.22 -4.69 5.66
CA GLN A 6 27.98 -5.62 6.76
C GLN A 6 28.92 -5.30 7.93
N LYS A 7 28.36 -5.10 9.11
CA LYS A 7 29.03 -5.25 10.39
C LYS A 7 28.27 -6.31 11.19
N THR A 8 28.91 -7.44 11.35
CA THR A 8 28.56 -8.44 12.37
C THR A 8 28.89 -7.86 13.74
N ASN A 9 27.91 -7.79 14.63
CA ASN A 9 28.15 -7.69 16.06
C ASN A 9 27.23 -8.65 16.79
N ASP A 10 27.83 -9.59 17.50
CA ASP A 10 27.22 -10.45 18.49
C ASP A 10 26.52 -9.58 19.56
N PHE A 11 25.25 -9.85 19.82
CA PHE A 11 24.59 -9.42 21.03
C PHE A 11 23.81 -10.57 21.68
N ASP A 12 24.06 -10.68 22.94
CA ASP A 12 23.63 -11.59 23.98
C ASP A 12 22.12 -11.68 24.14
N GLU A 13 21.60 -12.87 24.40
CA GLU A 13 20.20 -13.16 24.68
C GLU A 13 19.77 -12.52 26.01
N GLY A 14 18.82 -11.60 25.93
CA GLY A 14 18.12 -11.01 27.08
C GLY A 14 16.63 -10.94 26.80
N ASP A 15 15.88 -11.80 27.46
CA ASP A 15 14.43 -11.92 27.56
C ASP A 15 13.73 -10.55 27.73
N VAL A 16 12.90 -10.10 26.74
CA VAL A 16 12.00 -8.97 26.91
C VAL A 16 10.62 -9.32 26.33
N GLY A 17 9.67 -9.43 27.24
CA GLY A 17 8.29 -9.78 27.01
C GLY A 17 7.59 -8.90 25.97
N MET A 18 6.82 -9.55 25.09
CA MET A 18 5.96 -8.94 24.10
C MET A 18 4.89 -8.06 24.72
N ASN A 19 5.00 -6.75 24.54
CA ASN A 19 3.93 -5.82 24.86
C ASN A 19 3.22 -5.44 23.54
N ARG A 20 1.97 -5.91 23.40
CA ARG A 20 1.14 -5.66 22.22
C ARG A 20 0.64 -4.21 22.27
N TYR A 21 1.19 -3.34 21.43
CA TYR A 21 0.63 -2.01 21.21
C TYR A 21 -0.41 -2.06 20.10
N ARG A 22 -1.67 -1.83 20.46
CA ARG A 22 -2.73 -1.44 19.52
C ARG A 22 -2.52 0.04 19.20
N ILE A 23 -2.08 0.38 18.00
CA ILE A 23 -2.04 1.77 17.53
C ILE A 23 -3.42 2.06 16.92
N ALA A 24 -4.20 2.88 17.62
CA ALA A 24 -5.39 3.50 17.03
C ALA A 24 -4.95 4.83 16.40
N ALA A 25 -5.22 5.03 15.12
CA ALA A 25 -5.00 6.28 14.44
C ALA A 25 -5.93 7.36 15.03
N PHE A 26 -5.35 8.39 15.65
CA PHE A 26 -6.08 9.56 16.14
C PHE A 26 -5.54 10.81 15.45
N VAL A 27 -6.42 11.53 14.77
CA VAL A 27 -6.20 12.92 14.38
C VAL A 27 -6.28 13.75 15.68
N ILE A 28 -5.16 14.22 16.17
CA ILE A 28 -5.10 15.07 17.38
C ILE A 28 -5.11 16.54 16.94
N ALA A 29 -6.23 17.21 17.14
CA ALA A 29 -6.27 18.67 17.17
C ALA A 29 -5.76 19.14 18.54
N VAL A 30 -4.54 19.64 18.62
CA VAL A 30 -3.95 20.15 19.86
C VAL A 30 -4.39 21.60 20.06
N ALA A 31 -5.31 21.84 21.00
CA ALA A 31 -5.59 23.17 21.52
C ALA A 31 -4.76 23.38 22.82
N VAL A 32 -3.71 24.17 22.76
CA VAL A 32 -2.89 24.51 23.93
C VAL A 32 -3.57 25.66 24.68
N MET A 33 -4.17 25.37 25.85
CA MET A 33 -4.53 26.39 26.83
C MET A 33 -3.54 26.36 28.00
N ALA A 34 -2.65 27.34 28.06
CA ALA A 34 -1.77 27.55 29.20
C ALA A 34 -2.50 28.41 30.23
N SER A 35 -2.88 27.83 31.39
CA SER A 35 -3.33 28.59 32.55
C SER A 35 -2.15 28.73 33.51
N VAL A 36 -1.66 29.97 33.67
CA VAL A 36 -0.64 30.32 34.64
C VAL A 36 -1.34 30.66 35.96
N PHE A 37 -1.18 29.82 36.95
CA PHE A 37 -1.51 30.20 38.33
C PHE A 37 -0.24 30.76 39.04
N SER A 38 -0.27 32.04 39.35
CA SER A 38 0.74 32.69 40.16
C SER A 38 0.33 32.59 41.65
N GLY A 39 1.06 31.78 42.40
CA GLY A 39 0.94 31.72 43.86
C GLY A 39 2.30 31.98 44.49
N CYS A 40 2.44 33.15 45.19
CA CYS A 40 3.59 33.48 45.99
C CYS A 40 3.63 32.67 47.30
N SER A 41 4.70 31.92 47.55
CA SER A 41 5.21 31.71 48.92
C SER A 41 6.67 31.24 48.89
N GLN A 42 7.41 31.66 49.88
CA GLN A 42 8.85 31.58 50.04
C GLN A 42 9.36 30.14 50.26
N ASP A 43 10.59 29.94 49.80
CA ASP A 43 11.57 28.89 50.19
C ASP A 43 11.30 27.44 49.75
N GLY A 44 12.15 26.95 48.84
CA GLY A 44 12.33 25.53 48.52
C GLY A 44 12.31 25.23 47.02
N GLU A 45 13.32 24.52 46.56
CA GLU A 45 13.43 24.03 45.15
C GLU A 45 12.12 23.46 44.62
N SER A 46 11.56 24.13 43.63
CA SER A 46 10.30 23.72 42.98
C SER A 46 10.60 23.04 41.68
N THR A 47 10.41 21.74 41.62
CA THR A 47 10.27 20.99 40.34
C THR A 47 8.94 21.36 39.71
N VAL A 48 8.98 22.12 38.63
CA VAL A 48 7.79 22.45 37.85
C VAL A 48 7.43 21.24 36.98
N SER A 49 6.37 20.56 37.35
CA SER A 49 5.73 19.56 36.49
C SER A 49 4.67 20.28 35.65
N THR A 50 4.88 20.37 34.34
CA THR A 50 3.89 20.93 33.43
C THR A 50 3.15 19.73 32.78
N SER A 51 1.88 19.55 33.17
CA SER A 51 1.00 18.58 32.51
C SER A 51 0.24 19.29 31.41
N ILE A 52 0.30 18.72 30.22
CA ILE A 52 -0.53 19.14 29.08
C ILE A 52 -1.72 18.19 29.03
N THR A 53 -2.93 18.71 29.20
CA THR A 53 -4.17 17.92 29.11
C THR A 53 -4.75 18.10 27.73
N THR A 54 -4.80 17.04 26.93
CA THR A 54 -5.54 17.02 25.67
C THR A 54 -6.95 16.53 25.93
N VAL A 55 -7.95 17.28 25.50
CA VAL A 55 -9.36 16.89 25.60
C VAL A 55 -9.80 16.30 24.26
N SER A 56 -9.97 14.99 24.20
CA SER A 56 -10.74 14.32 23.15
C SER A 56 -12.00 13.72 23.78
N ASP A 57 -13.09 13.76 23.04
CA ASP A 57 -14.40 13.28 23.49
C ASP A 57 -14.43 11.75 23.68
N ALA A 58 -13.88 11.22 24.77
CA ALA A 58 -14.21 9.92 25.35
C ALA A 58 -13.14 9.31 26.31
N SER A 59 -11.92 9.82 26.46
CA SER A 59 -11.04 9.42 27.57
C SER A 59 -9.93 10.43 27.79
N GLN A 60 -9.69 10.80 29.05
CA GLN A 60 -8.54 11.62 29.42
C GLN A 60 -7.31 10.71 29.46
N THR A 61 -6.35 10.93 28.58
CA THR A 61 -5.04 10.30 28.63
C THR A 61 -4.01 11.35 29.02
N GLU A 62 -3.36 11.16 30.15
CA GLU A 62 -2.29 12.04 30.62
C GLU A 62 -0.99 11.64 29.90
N VAL A 63 -0.48 12.54 29.04
CA VAL A 63 0.81 12.36 28.37
C VAL A 63 1.88 13.12 29.13
N THR A 64 2.82 12.41 29.69
CA THR A 64 3.97 13.01 30.41
C THR A 64 5.08 13.31 29.41
N VAL A 65 5.29 14.59 29.11
CA VAL A 65 6.38 15.04 28.21
C VAL A 65 7.69 15.07 29.02
N LYS A 66 8.76 14.51 28.45
CA LYS A 66 10.07 14.50 29.10
C LYS A 66 10.59 15.92 29.36
N PRO A 67 11.21 16.20 30.54
CA PRO A 67 11.66 17.55 30.92
C PRO A 67 12.66 18.20 29.96
N GLU A 68 13.43 17.42 29.22
CA GLU A 68 14.39 17.89 28.22
C GLU A 68 13.75 18.60 27.01
N TYR A 69 12.47 18.29 26.67
CA TYR A 69 11.73 18.98 25.62
C TYR A 69 11.20 20.35 26.07
N VAL A 70 10.86 20.51 27.35
CA VAL A 70 10.33 21.77 27.88
C VAL A 70 11.42 22.83 28.02
N ALA A 71 12.67 22.43 28.24
CA ALA A 71 13.80 23.37 28.44
C ALA A 71 14.31 24.00 27.13
N LYS A 72 13.95 23.48 25.98
CA LYS A 72 14.46 23.93 24.67
C LYS A 72 13.70 25.13 24.10
N TYR A 73 12.48 25.40 24.58
CA TYR A 73 11.61 26.43 24.00
C TYR A 73 11.02 27.31 25.13
N THR A 74 11.38 28.60 25.10
CA THR A 74 10.71 29.61 25.96
C THR A 74 9.40 29.96 25.24
N LEU A 75 8.27 29.49 25.78
CA LEU A 75 6.95 29.74 25.18
C LEU A 75 6.59 31.23 25.30
N SER A 76 6.61 31.95 24.20
CA SER A 76 5.87 33.18 24.03
C SER A 76 4.62 32.86 23.14
N ASN A 77 3.52 33.56 23.39
CA ASN A 77 2.26 33.36 22.61
C ASN A 77 2.42 33.59 21.09
N GLU A 78 3.51 34.23 20.66
CA GLU A 78 3.78 34.51 19.25
C GLU A 78 4.39 33.31 18.49
N ASN A 79 4.90 32.27 19.18
CA ASN A 79 5.58 31.13 18.58
C ASN A 79 4.81 29.79 18.73
N ALA A 80 3.61 29.82 19.31
CA ALA A 80 2.84 28.60 19.57
C ALA A 80 2.50 27.81 18.28
N ASP A 81 2.15 28.52 17.20
CA ASP A 81 1.82 27.90 15.90
C ASP A 81 3.07 27.29 15.23
N GLU A 82 4.23 27.98 15.31
CA GLU A 82 5.49 27.49 14.74
C GLU A 82 5.99 26.25 15.51
N ILE A 83 5.88 26.23 16.83
CA ILE A 83 6.25 25.08 17.67
C ILE A 83 5.31 23.91 17.41
N THR A 84 4.03 24.17 17.19
CA THR A 84 3.05 23.12 16.86
C THR A 84 3.34 22.51 15.49
N GLN A 85 3.72 23.32 14.49
CA GLN A 85 4.11 22.84 13.17
C GLN A 85 5.43 22.04 13.21
N ILE A 86 6.43 22.49 13.97
CA ILE A 86 7.69 21.76 14.13
C ILE A 86 7.45 20.42 14.83
N ALA A 87 6.67 20.40 15.91
CA ALA A 87 6.34 19.16 16.61
C ALA A 87 5.54 18.18 15.74
N ALA A 88 4.60 18.67 14.92
CA ALA A 88 3.86 17.86 13.98
C ALA A 88 4.79 17.26 12.92
N SER A 89 5.70 18.05 12.33
CA SER A 89 6.65 17.58 11.33
C SER A 89 7.68 16.57 11.90
N GLU A 90 8.11 16.74 13.16
CA GLU A 90 9.00 15.78 13.83
C GLU A 90 8.27 14.45 14.11
N ILE A 91 7.00 14.50 14.51
CA ILE A 91 6.18 13.29 14.74
C ILE A 91 5.91 12.57 13.41
N GLU A 92 5.58 13.30 12.33
CA GLU A 92 5.41 12.72 10.99
C GLU A 92 6.69 12.06 10.52
N SER A 93 7.85 12.70 10.67
CA SER A 93 9.15 12.13 10.26
C SER A 93 9.54 10.88 11.07
N GLU A 94 9.25 10.84 12.38
CA GLU A 94 9.47 9.65 13.21
C GLU A 94 8.52 8.50 12.80
N GLN A 95 7.26 8.80 12.46
CA GLN A 95 6.30 7.80 11.97
C GLN A 95 6.68 7.25 10.61
N GLU A 96 7.15 8.09 9.70
CA GLU A 96 7.68 7.67 8.40
C GLU A 96 8.91 6.77 8.55
N GLU A 97 9.87 7.11 9.42
CA GLU A 97 11.05 6.27 9.67
C GLU A 97 10.67 4.91 10.27
N ILE A 98 9.74 4.87 11.22
CA ILE A 98 9.22 3.61 11.80
C ILE A 98 8.50 2.78 10.73
N SER A 99 7.72 3.41 9.86
CA SER A 99 7.01 2.74 8.76
C SER A 99 7.99 2.13 7.77
N MET A 100 9.02 2.86 7.34
CA MET A 100 10.04 2.36 6.42
C MET A 100 10.85 1.21 7.01
N GLN A 101 11.27 1.29 8.28
CA GLN A 101 11.96 0.18 8.97
C GLN A 101 11.07 -1.06 9.08
N HIS A 102 9.76 -0.89 9.27
CA HIS A 102 8.80 -1.98 9.29
C HIS A 102 8.71 -2.66 7.91
N TYR A 103 8.63 -1.88 6.84
CA TYR A 103 8.59 -2.39 5.47
C TYR A 103 9.89 -3.10 5.07
N GLU A 104 11.04 -2.56 5.42
CA GLU A 104 12.35 -3.21 5.20
C GLU A 104 12.43 -4.56 5.90
N LYS A 105 11.91 -4.66 7.12
CA LYS A 105 11.86 -5.93 7.86
C LYS A 105 10.96 -6.95 7.17
N ILE A 106 9.75 -6.56 6.74
CA ILE A 106 8.83 -7.45 6.00
C ILE A 106 9.49 -7.93 4.70
N MET A 107 10.12 -7.04 3.96
CA MET A 107 10.78 -7.36 2.68
C MET A 107 11.99 -8.29 2.84
N ALA A 108 12.65 -8.29 3.98
CA ALA A 108 13.74 -9.22 4.27
C ALA A 108 13.27 -10.66 4.54
N GLU A 109 11.98 -10.86 4.76
CA GLU A 109 11.39 -12.17 5.02
C GLU A 109 10.91 -12.82 3.71
N LEU A 110 11.36 -14.03 3.44
CA LEU A 110 10.83 -14.84 2.35
C LEU A 110 9.49 -15.46 2.78
N PRO A 111 8.55 -15.70 1.83
CA PRO A 111 7.33 -16.42 2.14
C PRO A 111 7.67 -17.78 2.80
N PRO A 112 7.11 -18.10 3.97
CA PRO A 112 7.36 -19.37 4.61
C PRO A 112 6.83 -20.52 3.76
N GLU A 113 7.48 -21.68 3.86
CA GLU A 113 7.03 -22.89 3.19
C GLU A 113 5.58 -23.22 3.60
N GLY A 114 4.78 -23.58 2.63
CA GLY A 114 3.38 -23.93 2.83
C GLY A 114 2.41 -22.76 3.05
N ILE A 115 2.84 -21.49 3.00
CA ILE A 115 1.94 -20.34 3.17
C ILE A 115 0.82 -20.30 2.08
N PHE A 116 1.12 -20.82 0.89
CA PHE A 116 0.21 -20.89 -0.26
C PHE A 116 -0.49 -22.25 -0.40
N ASP A 117 -0.29 -23.18 0.54
CA ASP A 117 -0.87 -24.52 0.50
C ASP A 117 -2.08 -24.61 1.43
N LEU A 118 -3.00 -25.53 1.17
CA LEU A 118 -4.10 -25.83 2.08
C LEU A 118 -3.57 -26.42 3.40
N GLN A 119 -4.17 -26.03 4.51
CA GLN A 119 -3.85 -26.53 5.85
C GLN A 119 -5.14 -26.93 6.58
N ASP A 120 -5.13 -28.08 7.22
CA ASP A 120 -6.26 -28.57 7.99
C ASP A 120 -6.69 -27.59 9.10
N GLY A 121 -7.99 -27.36 9.21
CA GLY A 121 -8.56 -26.48 10.24
C GLY A 121 -8.55 -24.98 9.91
N VAL A 122 -8.04 -24.57 8.76
CA VAL A 122 -8.15 -23.20 8.25
C VAL A 122 -9.32 -23.10 7.26
N ILE A 123 -10.12 -22.03 7.37
CA ILE A 123 -11.21 -21.76 6.43
C ILE A 123 -10.64 -20.92 5.27
N TYR A 124 -10.83 -21.42 4.07
CA TYR A 124 -10.42 -20.76 2.83
C TYR A 124 -11.66 -20.36 2.05
N PRO A 125 -12.02 -19.06 1.99
CA PRO A 125 -13.14 -18.62 1.18
C PRO A 125 -12.81 -18.75 -0.31
N ASP A 126 -13.84 -19.10 -1.10
CA ASP A 126 -13.74 -19.17 -2.54
C ASP A 126 -13.94 -17.78 -3.17
N PHE A 127 -13.22 -17.53 -4.26
CA PHE A 127 -13.53 -16.40 -5.12
C PHE A 127 -14.93 -16.54 -5.73
N GLN A 128 -15.74 -15.49 -5.63
CA GLN A 128 -17.06 -15.42 -6.24
C GLN A 128 -16.99 -14.54 -7.49
N LYS A 129 -17.53 -15.05 -8.59
CA LYS A 129 -17.57 -14.31 -9.86
C LYS A 129 -18.82 -13.44 -9.94
N TYR A 130 -18.62 -12.17 -10.25
CA TYR A 130 -19.65 -11.16 -10.47
C TYR A 130 -19.54 -10.59 -11.89
N THR A 131 -20.64 -10.01 -12.36
CA THR A 131 -20.67 -9.17 -13.55
C THR A 131 -21.20 -7.79 -13.21
N TYR A 132 -20.71 -6.79 -13.90
CA TYR A 132 -21.19 -5.41 -13.84
C TYR A 132 -21.24 -4.85 -15.25
N TYR A 133 -22.10 -3.86 -15.48
CA TYR A 133 -22.15 -3.20 -16.77
C TYR A 133 -21.06 -2.13 -16.85
N SER A 134 -20.09 -2.31 -17.75
CA SER A 134 -19.09 -1.32 -18.09
C SER A 134 -19.66 -0.36 -19.12
N GLN A 135 -19.88 0.90 -18.72
CA GLN A 135 -20.26 1.97 -19.65
C GLN A 135 -19.10 2.29 -20.59
N THR A 136 -17.86 2.12 -20.08
CA THR A 136 -16.62 2.34 -20.84
C THR A 136 -16.49 1.35 -22.00
N ALA A 137 -16.79 0.06 -21.78
CA ALA A 137 -16.77 -0.97 -22.82
C ALA A 137 -18.14 -1.18 -23.53
N GLU A 138 -19.22 -0.55 -23.06
CA GLU A 138 -20.61 -0.71 -23.51
C GLU A 138 -21.08 -2.18 -23.48
N ARG A 139 -20.63 -2.94 -22.46
CA ARG A 139 -20.96 -4.37 -22.25
C ARG A 139 -20.85 -4.79 -20.80
N GLU A 140 -21.33 -5.99 -20.50
CA GLU A 140 -21.02 -6.62 -19.21
C GLU A 140 -19.53 -6.97 -19.14
N SER A 141 -18.91 -6.60 -18.03
CA SER A 141 -17.55 -6.99 -17.63
C SER A 141 -17.59 -7.94 -16.44
N ARG A 142 -16.46 -8.59 -16.16
CA ARG A 142 -16.35 -9.66 -15.18
C ARG A 142 -15.34 -9.32 -14.10
N VAL A 143 -15.63 -9.78 -12.89
CA VAL A 143 -14.75 -9.61 -11.74
C VAL A 143 -14.88 -10.78 -10.79
N ASN A 144 -13.76 -11.26 -10.26
CA ASN A 144 -13.75 -12.17 -9.12
C ASN A 144 -13.52 -11.39 -7.84
N VAL A 145 -14.29 -11.70 -6.81
CA VAL A 145 -14.19 -11.06 -5.50
C VAL A 145 -13.97 -12.13 -4.44
N LEU A 146 -12.96 -11.92 -3.60
CA LEU A 146 -12.70 -12.73 -2.40
C LEU A 146 -13.06 -11.89 -1.17
N LEU A 147 -13.98 -12.40 -0.37
CA LEU A 147 -14.34 -11.82 0.92
C LEU A 147 -13.51 -12.50 2.03
N PRO A 148 -13.16 -11.79 3.11
CA PRO A 148 -12.46 -12.41 4.24
C PRO A 148 -13.35 -13.47 4.90
N PRO A 149 -12.79 -14.48 5.63
CA PRO A 149 -13.55 -15.62 6.17
C PRO A 149 -14.76 -15.22 7.03
N ASP A 150 -14.65 -14.17 7.82
CA ASP A 150 -15.69 -13.67 8.72
C ASP A 150 -16.34 -12.38 8.21
N TYR A 151 -16.53 -12.26 6.89
CA TYR A 151 -17.17 -11.09 6.30
C TYR A 151 -18.54 -10.82 6.88
N SER A 152 -18.81 -9.56 7.24
CA SER A 152 -20.09 -9.07 7.75
C SER A 152 -20.43 -7.70 7.17
N GLU A 153 -21.69 -7.47 6.84
CA GLU A 153 -22.17 -6.17 6.37
C GLU A 153 -22.12 -5.08 7.46
N ASP A 154 -22.03 -5.47 8.72
CA ASP A 154 -21.93 -4.56 9.88
C ASP A 154 -20.51 -3.99 10.05
N LYS A 155 -19.50 -4.55 9.36
CA LYS A 155 -18.10 -4.13 9.40
C LYS A 155 -17.70 -3.56 8.04
N LYS A 156 -16.84 -2.53 8.04
CA LYS A 156 -16.27 -1.97 6.81
C LYS A 156 -14.87 -2.54 6.56
N TYR A 157 -14.60 -2.89 5.30
CA TYR A 157 -13.35 -3.53 4.89
C TYR A 157 -12.61 -2.68 3.87
N PRO A 158 -11.28 -2.57 3.98
CA PRO A 158 -10.46 -2.01 2.91
C PRO A 158 -10.51 -2.91 1.67
N VAL A 159 -10.17 -2.35 0.51
CA VAL A 159 -10.24 -3.02 -0.78
C VAL A 159 -8.87 -3.08 -1.43
N LEU A 160 -8.49 -4.28 -1.89
CA LEU A 160 -7.31 -4.54 -2.70
C LEU A 160 -7.73 -4.95 -4.11
N TYR A 161 -7.38 -4.15 -5.12
CA TYR A 161 -7.50 -4.49 -6.53
C TYR A 161 -6.24 -5.21 -7.01
N VAL A 162 -6.39 -6.42 -7.64
CA VAL A 162 -5.28 -7.25 -8.11
C VAL A 162 -5.43 -7.53 -9.59
N LEU A 163 -4.59 -6.92 -10.41
CA LEU A 163 -4.72 -6.87 -11.86
C LEU A 163 -3.91 -7.97 -12.55
N HIS A 164 -4.53 -8.67 -13.52
CA HIS A 164 -3.90 -9.76 -14.29
C HIS A 164 -2.93 -9.26 -15.39
N GLY A 165 -2.16 -10.18 -15.98
CA GLY A 165 -1.22 -9.90 -17.06
C GLY A 165 -1.85 -9.84 -18.45
N TYR A 166 -0.98 -9.65 -19.46
CA TYR A 166 -1.37 -9.66 -20.87
C TYR A 166 -1.90 -11.04 -21.27
N TYR A 167 -2.93 -11.12 -22.09
CA TYR A 167 -3.65 -12.34 -22.51
C TYR A 167 -4.44 -13.07 -21.42
N ASP A 168 -4.30 -12.70 -20.17
CA ASP A 168 -5.02 -13.28 -19.05
C ASP A 168 -6.42 -12.66 -18.85
N ASN A 169 -7.08 -13.07 -17.82
CA ASN A 169 -8.40 -12.61 -17.45
C ASN A 169 -8.57 -12.56 -15.90
N GLU A 170 -9.76 -12.22 -15.45
CA GLU A 170 -10.13 -12.12 -14.04
C GLU A 170 -9.86 -13.40 -13.22
N ASP A 171 -9.80 -14.56 -13.88
CA ASP A 171 -9.60 -15.84 -13.20
C ASP A 171 -8.12 -16.11 -12.85
N TRP A 172 -7.17 -15.42 -13.50
CA TRP A 172 -5.75 -15.76 -13.34
C TRP A 172 -5.26 -15.59 -11.91
N MET A 173 -5.61 -14.46 -11.25
CA MET A 173 -5.22 -14.19 -9.86
C MET A 173 -5.99 -15.06 -8.85
N ALA A 174 -7.16 -15.59 -9.24
CA ALA A 174 -8.00 -16.45 -8.42
C ALA A 174 -7.64 -17.95 -8.50
N ARG A 175 -6.62 -18.32 -9.31
CA ARG A 175 -6.22 -19.73 -9.49
C ARG A 175 -5.45 -20.26 -8.27
N ASP A 176 -5.62 -21.54 -7.98
CA ASP A 176 -4.89 -22.26 -6.91
C ASP A 176 -3.37 -22.11 -7.04
N ILE A 177 -2.84 -22.01 -8.28
CA ILE A 177 -1.40 -21.83 -8.52
C ILE A 177 -0.87 -20.51 -7.94
N VAL A 178 -1.70 -19.48 -7.81
CA VAL A 178 -1.35 -18.21 -7.14
C VAL A 178 -1.48 -18.35 -5.62
N GLY A 179 -2.50 -19.08 -5.16
CA GLY A 179 -2.71 -19.38 -3.74
C GLY A 179 -3.07 -18.15 -2.90
N LEU A 180 -3.79 -17.20 -3.49
CA LEU A 180 -4.10 -15.92 -2.83
C LEU A 180 -5.06 -16.08 -1.66
N SER A 181 -6.08 -16.95 -1.78
CA SER A 181 -7.01 -17.25 -0.69
C SER A 181 -6.30 -17.96 0.47
N GLU A 182 -5.45 -18.94 0.16
CA GLU A 182 -4.67 -19.72 1.12
C GLU A 182 -3.71 -18.83 1.92
N MET A 183 -2.97 -17.99 1.23
CA MET A 183 -2.04 -17.06 1.83
C MET A 183 -2.77 -16.06 2.74
N LEU A 184 -3.80 -15.38 2.23
CA LEU A 184 -4.53 -14.36 2.99
C LEU A 184 -5.20 -14.94 4.22
N SER A 185 -5.86 -16.11 4.12
CA SER A 185 -6.52 -16.74 5.26
C SER A 185 -5.54 -17.04 6.41
N LYS A 186 -4.31 -17.44 6.08
CA LYS A 186 -3.27 -17.67 7.08
C LYS A 186 -2.72 -16.37 7.66
N LEU A 187 -2.50 -15.35 6.82
CA LEU A 187 -2.08 -14.03 7.28
C LEU A 187 -3.13 -13.36 8.18
N TYR A 188 -4.41 -13.55 7.91
CA TYR A 188 -5.50 -13.10 8.79
C TYR A 188 -5.47 -13.84 10.13
N ALA A 189 -5.31 -15.17 10.10
CA ALA A 189 -5.25 -15.98 11.30
C ALA A 189 -4.04 -15.66 12.19
N SER A 190 -2.89 -15.31 11.60
CA SER A 190 -1.69 -14.87 12.33
C SER A 190 -1.72 -13.39 12.73
N GLY A 191 -2.64 -12.60 12.18
CA GLY A 191 -2.72 -11.15 12.39
C GLY A 191 -1.64 -10.35 11.65
N GLU A 192 -1.01 -10.97 10.64
CA GLU A 192 0.02 -10.33 9.81
C GLU A 192 -0.55 -9.50 8.66
N ALA A 193 -1.81 -9.69 8.29
CA ALA A 193 -2.51 -8.85 7.33
C ALA A 193 -3.86 -8.38 7.88
N LYS A 194 -4.30 -7.22 7.40
CA LYS A 194 -5.64 -6.70 7.66
C LYS A 194 -6.66 -7.47 6.81
N GLU A 195 -7.79 -7.86 7.42
CA GLU A 195 -8.91 -8.40 6.64
C GLU A 195 -9.38 -7.40 5.60
N MET A 196 -9.47 -7.82 4.34
CA MET A 196 -9.78 -6.98 3.20
C MET A 196 -10.67 -7.68 2.18
N ILE A 197 -11.36 -6.92 1.35
CA ILE A 197 -12.03 -7.40 0.15
C ILE A 197 -10.98 -7.40 -0.97
N VAL A 198 -10.77 -8.53 -1.65
CA VAL A 198 -9.87 -8.62 -2.81
C VAL A 198 -10.70 -8.66 -4.09
N VAL A 199 -10.35 -7.82 -5.04
CA VAL A 199 -11.05 -7.63 -6.31
C VAL A 199 -10.10 -7.93 -7.46
N CYS A 200 -10.40 -8.97 -8.24
CA CYS A 200 -9.62 -9.39 -9.41
C CYS A 200 -10.46 -9.15 -10.69
N PRO A 201 -10.36 -7.96 -11.31
CA PRO A 201 -11.15 -7.60 -12.48
C PRO A 201 -10.58 -8.15 -13.79
N TYR A 202 -11.44 -8.20 -14.83
CA TYR A 202 -11.00 -8.26 -16.22
C TYR A 202 -10.58 -6.86 -16.66
N ILE A 203 -9.31 -6.67 -17.05
CA ILE A 203 -8.74 -5.34 -17.32
C ILE A 203 -8.58 -4.98 -18.80
N PHE A 204 -9.06 -5.81 -19.71
CA PHE A 204 -9.06 -5.51 -21.14
C PHE A 204 -10.38 -4.80 -21.52
N VAL A 205 -10.33 -3.50 -21.75
CA VAL A 205 -11.51 -2.62 -21.87
C VAL A 205 -11.60 -2.02 -23.27
N SER A 206 -12.53 -2.49 -24.08
CA SER A 206 -12.78 -2.02 -25.44
C SER A 206 -14.24 -2.20 -25.84
N LYS A 207 -14.77 -1.28 -26.63
CA LYS A 207 -16.09 -1.40 -27.26
C LYS A 207 -16.06 -2.37 -28.45
N GLU A 208 -14.95 -2.41 -29.17
CA GLU A 208 -14.81 -3.16 -30.42
C GLU A 208 -14.33 -4.59 -30.18
N LEU A 209 -13.44 -4.79 -29.21
CA LEU A 209 -12.79 -6.07 -28.94
C LEU A 209 -13.26 -6.64 -27.58
N GLU A 210 -13.64 -7.91 -27.59
CA GLU A 210 -14.07 -8.59 -26.37
C GLU A 210 -12.91 -9.19 -25.59
N TRP A 211 -11.82 -9.55 -26.28
CA TRP A 211 -10.61 -10.12 -25.70
C TRP A 211 -9.37 -9.71 -26.48
N CYS A 212 -8.22 -9.85 -25.83
CA CYS A 212 -6.92 -9.59 -26.44
C CYS A 212 -6.64 -10.56 -27.59
N THR A 213 -6.41 -10.03 -28.78
CA THR A 213 -6.19 -10.81 -30.01
C THR A 213 -4.72 -10.90 -30.42
N GLY A 214 -3.84 -10.13 -29.81
CA GLY A 214 -2.41 -10.11 -30.15
C GLY A 214 -1.64 -9.04 -29.41
N MET A 215 -0.34 -9.23 -29.31
CA MET A 215 0.56 -8.24 -28.70
C MET A 215 0.86 -7.13 -29.70
N ASN A 216 0.12 -6.04 -29.61
CA ASN A 216 0.23 -4.86 -30.47
C ASN A 216 -0.34 -3.63 -29.77
N LEU A 217 -0.09 -2.45 -30.34
CA LEU A 217 -0.52 -1.18 -29.75
C LEU A 217 -2.05 -1.10 -29.53
N THR A 218 -2.86 -1.55 -30.50
CA THR A 218 -4.33 -1.53 -30.37
C THR A 218 -4.80 -2.28 -29.13
N ASN A 219 -4.29 -3.49 -28.92
CA ASN A 219 -4.63 -4.27 -27.72
C ASN A 219 -4.02 -3.65 -26.44
N SER A 220 -2.84 -3.06 -26.54
CA SER A 220 -2.21 -2.37 -25.41
C SER A 220 -3.08 -1.19 -24.94
N LEU A 221 -3.59 -0.37 -25.86
CA LEU A 221 -4.49 0.74 -25.56
C LEU A 221 -5.84 0.30 -24.96
N CYS A 222 -6.27 -0.96 -25.19
CA CYS A 222 -7.44 -1.49 -24.50
C CYS A 222 -7.17 -1.76 -23.01
N TYR A 223 -5.96 -2.13 -22.63
CA TYR A 223 -5.55 -2.21 -21.22
C TYR A 223 -5.43 -0.81 -20.60
N ASP A 224 -4.83 0.15 -21.34
CA ASP A 224 -4.72 1.55 -20.89
C ASP A 224 -6.09 2.16 -20.56
N ASN A 225 -7.15 1.71 -21.24
CA ASN A 225 -8.51 2.20 -21.03
C ASN A 225 -9.14 1.69 -19.71
N PHE A 226 -8.50 0.74 -19.02
CA PHE A 226 -9.03 0.18 -17.77
C PHE A 226 -9.17 1.24 -16.66
N ILE A 227 -8.33 2.26 -16.63
CA ILE A 227 -8.45 3.35 -15.66
C ILE A 227 -9.85 4.00 -15.69
N ASN A 228 -10.45 4.15 -16.88
CA ASN A 228 -11.79 4.71 -17.04
C ASN A 228 -12.87 3.75 -16.52
N ASP A 229 -12.77 2.47 -16.85
CA ASP A 229 -13.69 1.44 -16.36
C ASP A 229 -13.59 1.25 -14.84
N LEU A 230 -12.37 1.23 -14.31
CA LEU A 230 -12.13 1.10 -12.87
C LEU A 230 -12.82 2.21 -12.08
N THR A 231 -12.57 3.45 -12.45
CA THR A 231 -13.05 4.61 -11.66
C THR A 231 -14.52 4.94 -11.90
N THR A 232 -15.04 4.69 -13.13
CA THR A 232 -16.42 5.05 -13.49
C THR A 232 -17.41 3.93 -13.19
N ASP A 233 -16.99 2.67 -13.36
CA ASP A 233 -17.91 1.53 -13.36
C ASP A 233 -17.61 0.52 -12.23
N LEU A 234 -16.37 0.00 -12.15
CA LEU A 234 -16.02 -1.07 -11.21
C LEU A 234 -16.01 -0.62 -9.74
N MET A 235 -15.30 0.48 -9.41
CA MET A 235 -15.24 0.94 -8.02
C MET A 235 -16.64 1.28 -7.46
N PRO A 236 -17.52 2.01 -8.18
CA PRO A 236 -18.90 2.22 -7.76
C PRO A 236 -19.69 0.91 -7.60
N PHE A 237 -19.49 -0.09 -8.47
CA PHE A 237 -20.13 -1.39 -8.33
C PHE A 237 -19.68 -2.09 -7.04
N ILE A 238 -18.39 -2.16 -6.76
CA ILE A 238 -17.84 -2.77 -5.53
C ILE A 238 -18.35 -2.04 -4.29
N GLU A 239 -18.34 -0.72 -4.28
CA GLU A 239 -18.82 0.10 -3.16
C GLU A 239 -20.32 -0.03 -2.90
N SER A 240 -21.13 -0.29 -3.93
CA SER A 240 -22.57 -0.48 -3.79
C SER A 240 -22.95 -1.92 -3.43
N THR A 241 -22.08 -2.88 -3.70
CA THR A 241 -22.35 -4.32 -3.51
C THR A 241 -21.82 -4.83 -2.19
N PHE A 242 -20.71 -4.27 -1.71
CA PHE A 242 -20.01 -4.78 -0.52
C PHE A 242 -19.83 -3.70 0.54
N SER A 243 -19.52 -4.13 1.76
CA SER A 243 -19.32 -3.24 2.91
C SER A 243 -17.91 -2.64 2.92
N VAL A 244 -17.66 -1.68 2.05
CA VAL A 244 -16.36 -1.06 1.80
C VAL A 244 -16.05 0.06 2.80
N ALA A 245 -14.83 0.07 3.34
CA ALA A 245 -14.23 1.24 3.98
C ALA A 245 -13.71 2.17 2.87
N LYS A 246 -14.15 3.44 2.89
CA LYS A 246 -13.79 4.42 1.87
C LYS A 246 -12.52 5.18 2.25
N GLY A 247 -11.94 5.85 1.26
CA GLY A 247 -10.74 6.66 1.38
C GLY A 247 -9.49 5.94 0.88
N ARG A 248 -8.49 6.73 0.49
CA ARG A 248 -7.24 6.21 -0.06
C ARG A 248 -6.48 5.32 0.93
N GLU A 249 -6.62 5.58 2.22
CA GLU A 249 -6.04 4.79 3.31
C GLU A 249 -6.64 3.37 3.42
N ASN A 250 -7.76 3.13 2.75
CA ASN A 250 -8.47 1.86 2.69
C ASN A 250 -8.50 1.26 1.27
N THR A 251 -7.72 1.82 0.33
CA THR A 251 -7.75 1.38 -1.06
C THR A 251 -6.34 1.11 -1.57
N ALA A 252 -6.11 -0.11 -2.05
CA ALA A 252 -4.86 -0.57 -2.61
C ALA A 252 -5.05 -1.12 -4.03
N ILE A 253 -4.02 -0.97 -4.86
CA ILE A 253 -3.95 -1.55 -6.19
C ILE A 253 -2.60 -2.21 -6.41
N THR A 254 -2.61 -3.41 -6.99
CA THR A 254 -1.41 -4.10 -7.44
C THR A 254 -1.70 -4.95 -8.66
N GLY A 255 -0.66 -5.37 -9.38
CA GLY A 255 -0.87 -6.24 -10.52
C GLY A 255 0.42 -6.82 -11.09
N PHE A 256 0.24 -7.79 -11.98
CA PHE A 256 1.31 -8.52 -12.64
C PHE A 256 1.45 -8.08 -14.09
N SER A 257 2.69 -7.89 -14.55
CA SER A 257 3.01 -7.62 -15.96
C SER A 257 2.23 -6.39 -16.48
N MET A 258 1.27 -6.60 -17.39
CA MET A 258 0.36 -5.57 -17.87
C MET A 258 -0.43 -4.94 -16.71
N GLY A 259 -0.98 -5.74 -15.82
CA GLY A 259 -1.66 -5.25 -14.61
C GLY A 259 -0.74 -4.47 -13.68
N GLY A 260 0.56 -4.81 -13.63
CA GLY A 260 1.58 -4.03 -12.89
C GLY A 260 1.81 -2.64 -13.51
N ARG A 261 1.85 -2.56 -14.86
CA ARG A 261 1.91 -1.29 -15.57
C ARG A 261 0.70 -0.43 -15.28
N GLU A 262 -0.51 -1.02 -15.40
CA GLU A 262 -1.76 -0.29 -15.13
C GLU A 262 -1.86 0.14 -13.67
N SER A 263 -1.41 -0.68 -12.71
CA SER A 263 -1.40 -0.29 -11.29
C SER A 263 -0.53 0.94 -11.03
N LEU A 264 0.64 1.02 -11.66
CA LEU A 264 1.50 2.20 -11.57
C LEU A 264 0.83 3.42 -12.20
N PHE A 265 0.32 3.27 -13.44
CA PHE A 265 -0.33 4.38 -14.15
C PHE A 265 -1.52 4.92 -13.39
N ILE A 266 -2.44 4.04 -12.95
CA ILE A 266 -3.64 4.41 -12.19
C ILE A 266 -3.26 5.08 -10.87
N GLY A 267 -2.26 4.56 -10.17
CA GLY A 267 -1.78 5.15 -8.92
C GLY A 267 -1.20 6.54 -9.08
N PHE A 268 -0.49 6.83 -10.17
CA PHE A 268 0.01 8.16 -10.49
C PHE A 268 -1.11 9.13 -10.93
N GLN A 269 -2.12 8.63 -11.63
CA GLN A 269 -3.22 9.47 -12.13
C GLN A 269 -4.29 9.77 -11.06
N HIS A 270 -4.44 8.87 -10.08
CA HIS A 270 -5.44 8.95 -9.01
C HIS A 270 -4.83 8.74 -7.61
N PRO A 271 -3.84 9.55 -7.20
CA PRO A 271 -3.24 9.43 -5.88
C PRO A 271 -4.25 9.73 -4.74
N GLU A 272 -5.34 10.42 -5.04
CA GLU A 272 -6.45 10.67 -4.12
C GLU A 272 -7.31 9.43 -3.86
N LEU A 273 -7.24 8.41 -4.71
CA LEU A 273 -8.01 7.16 -4.57
C LEU A 273 -7.20 6.03 -3.95
N PHE A 274 -5.88 5.96 -4.22
CA PHE A 274 -5.04 4.83 -3.85
C PHE A 274 -3.92 5.24 -2.89
N GLY A 275 -3.97 4.72 -1.66
CA GLY A 275 -2.91 4.91 -0.67
C GLY A 275 -1.77 3.89 -0.79
N TYR A 276 -1.99 2.77 -1.47
CA TYR A 276 -1.02 1.69 -1.60
C TYR A 276 -0.96 1.21 -3.04
N ILE A 277 0.22 1.24 -3.63
CA ILE A 277 0.45 0.90 -5.03
C ILE A 277 1.52 -0.17 -5.10
N GLY A 278 1.20 -1.29 -5.77
CA GLY A 278 2.12 -2.39 -6.03
C GLY A 278 2.22 -2.70 -7.51
N ALA A 279 3.39 -3.17 -7.95
CA ALA A 279 3.58 -3.69 -9.31
C ALA A 279 4.60 -4.81 -9.29
N VAL A 280 4.24 -5.98 -9.80
CA VAL A 280 5.20 -7.07 -10.02
C VAL A 280 5.44 -7.26 -11.50
N ALA A 281 6.73 -7.22 -11.87
CA ALA A 281 7.20 -7.32 -13.26
C ALA A 281 6.42 -6.41 -14.23
N PRO A 282 6.24 -5.09 -13.93
CA PRO A 282 5.43 -4.20 -14.75
C PRO A 282 5.89 -4.18 -16.20
N ALA A 283 4.91 -4.28 -17.12
CA ALA A 283 5.13 -4.33 -18.55
C ALA A 283 5.70 -3.01 -19.12
N PRO A 284 6.35 -3.03 -20.31
CA PRO A 284 6.72 -1.81 -21.03
C PRO A 284 5.49 -0.99 -21.45
N GLY A 285 5.68 0.34 -21.63
CA GLY A 285 4.65 1.25 -22.12
C GLY A 285 4.09 2.21 -21.08
N LEU A 286 4.50 2.13 -19.81
CA LEU A 286 4.22 3.19 -18.83
C LEU A 286 4.84 4.52 -19.30
N THR A 287 6.11 4.48 -19.68
CA THR A 287 6.78 5.56 -20.39
C THR A 287 6.99 5.18 -21.87
N PRO A 288 7.25 6.15 -22.78
CA PRO A 288 7.42 5.87 -24.20
C PRO A 288 8.44 4.77 -24.48
N VAL A 289 8.07 3.84 -25.34
CA VAL A 289 8.93 2.73 -25.76
C VAL A 289 8.84 2.52 -27.27
N SER A 290 9.96 2.16 -27.89
CA SER A 290 10.05 1.88 -29.32
C SER A 290 10.60 0.49 -29.61
N GLY A 291 10.23 -0.09 -30.75
CA GLY A 291 10.64 -1.42 -31.17
C GLY A 291 9.45 -2.40 -31.21
N SER A 292 9.68 -3.66 -30.81
CA SER A 292 8.65 -4.70 -30.86
C SER A 292 7.45 -4.48 -29.91
N ALA A 293 7.65 -3.67 -28.87
CA ALA A 293 6.62 -3.32 -27.91
C ALA A 293 6.20 -1.83 -28.03
N ASP A 294 6.22 -1.31 -29.24
CA ASP A 294 6.00 0.11 -29.55
C ASP A 294 4.77 0.68 -28.85
N HIS A 295 4.99 1.70 -28.00
CA HIS A 295 3.93 2.35 -27.24
C HIS A 295 4.30 3.83 -27.01
N PRO A 296 3.35 4.77 -27.20
CA PRO A 296 3.62 6.21 -26.98
C PRO A 296 3.92 6.57 -25.53
N GLY A 297 3.71 5.64 -24.60
CA GLY A 297 3.72 5.87 -23.16
C GLY A 297 2.37 6.34 -22.63
N GLN A 298 1.98 5.85 -21.47
CA GLN A 298 0.81 6.33 -20.74
C GLN A 298 1.12 7.66 -20.05
N MET A 299 2.40 7.89 -19.70
CA MET A 299 2.91 9.11 -19.08
C MET A 299 4.37 9.36 -19.46
N LYS A 300 4.86 10.55 -19.18
CA LYS A 300 6.28 10.88 -19.35
C LYS A 300 7.09 10.49 -18.12
N ALA A 301 8.40 10.30 -18.28
CA ALA A 301 9.29 9.92 -17.19
C ALA A 301 9.29 10.95 -16.04
N GLU A 302 9.27 12.24 -16.37
CA GLU A 302 9.21 13.33 -15.39
C GLU A 302 7.91 13.45 -14.61
N GLU A 303 6.84 12.80 -15.10
CA GLU A 303 5.52 12.74 -14.46
C GLU A 303 5.40 11.60 -13.44
N MET A 304 6.41 10.69 -13.38
CA MET A 304 6.45 9.61 -12.39
C MET A 304 6.85 10.15 -11.01
N ARG A 305 6.02 11.02 -10.45
CA ARG A 305 6.16 11.65 -9.12
C ARG A 305 4.80 12.06 -8.60
N PHE A 306 4.72 12.29 -7.31
CA PHE A 306 3.52 12.80 -6.65
C PHE A 306 3.78 14.24 -6.23
N GLU A 307 2.92 15.17 -6.62
CA GLU A 307 2.94 16.55 -6.13
C GLU A 307 2.19 16.65 -4.79
N ASP A 308 1.06 15.94 -4.69
CA ASP A 308 0.24 15.79 -3.51
C ASP A 308 -0.17 14.33 -3.35
N ASN A 309 -0.59 13.92 -2.16
CA ASN A 309 -1.10 12.59 -1.87
C ASN A 309 -0.12 11.46 -2.27
N ALA A 310 1.17 11.60 -1.99
CA ALA A 310 2.11 10.48 -2.15
C ALA A 310 1.56 9.21 -1.47
N PRO A 311 1.67 8.02 -2.08
CA PRO A 311 1.14 6.81 -1.49
C PRO A 311 1.87 6.46 -0.20
N TYR A 312 1.18 5.82 0.74
CA TYR A 312 1.79 5.26 1.95
C TYR A 312 2.77 4.12 1.62
N LEU A 313 2.57 3.48 0.47
CA LEU A 313 3.46 2.45 -0.07
C LEU A 313 3.43 2.46 -1.59
N LEU A 314 4.61 2.53 -2.21
CA LEU A 314 4.84 2.22 -3.62
C LEU A 314 5.87 1.09 -3.71
N LEU A 315 5.43 -0.13 -4.07
CA LEU A 315 6.27 -1.32 -4.18
C LEU A 315 6.40 -1.77 -5.63
N ILE A 316 7.61 -1.83 -6.15
CA ILE A 316 7.92 -2.47 -7.44
C ILE A 316 8.76 -3.71 -7.19
N SER A 317 8.28 -4.87 -7.65
CA SER A 317 9.02 -6.13 -7.59
C SER A 317 9.27 -6.66 -9.00
N CYS A 318 10.39 -7.33 -9.20
CA CYS A 318 10.68 -8.04 -10.46
C CYS A 318 11.64 -9.19 -10.21
N SER A 319 11.55 -10.24 -11.02
CA SER A 319 12.59 -11.27 -11.05
C SER A 319 13.93 -10.69 -11.52
N ASP A 320 15.04 -11.18 -10.97
CA ASP A 320 16.41 -10.86 -11.41
C ASP A 320 16.72 -11.37 -12.82
N SER A 321 15.91 -12.32 -13.33
CA SER A 321 16.11 -13.00 -14.61
C SER A 321 14.86 -13.00 -15.52
N ASP A 322 13.94 -12.04 -15.33
CA ASP A 322 12.73 -11.92 -16.16
C ASP A 322 13.08 -11.54 -17.60
N GLY A 323 12.93 -12.52 -18.51
CA GLY A 323 13.20 -12.35 -19.95
C GLY A 323 12.04 -11.77 -20.74
N VAL A 324 10.84 -11.63 -20.14
CA VAL A 324 9.64 -11.11 -20.83
C VAL A 324 9.58 -9.60 -20.76
N VAL A 325 9.63 -9.02 -19.58
CA VAL A 325 9.63 -7.56 -19.40
C VAL A 325 11.05 -6.97 -19.42
N GLY A 326 12.07 -7.81 -19.33
CA GLY A 326 13.47 -7.41 -19.46
C GLY A 326 13.87 -6.33 -18.45
N THR A 327 14.40 -5.21 -18.96
CA THR A 327 14.91 -4.13 -18.12
C THR A 327 13.87 -3.05 -17.77
N TYR A 328 12.64 -3.15 -18.23
CA TYR A 328 11.64 -2.10 -18.03
C TYR A 328 11.30 -1.85 -16.55
N PRO A 329 11.05 -2.86 -15.71
CA PRO A 329 10.79 -2.63 -14.28
C PRO A 329 11.93 -1.89 -13.59
N LYS A 330 13.19 -2.26 -13.92
CA LYS A 330 14.39 -1.58 -13.40
C LYS A 330 14.53 -0.15 -13.95
N SER A 331 14.04 0.13 -15.16
CA SER A 331 14.02 1.49 -15.70
C SER A 331 13.02 2.37 -14.97
N TYR A 332 11.86 1.84 -14.58
CA TYR A 332 10.88 2.57 -13.75
C TYR A 332 11.45 2.88 -12.36
N HIS A 333 12.05 1.90 -11.69
CA HIS A 333 12.78 2.13 -10.45
C HIS A 333 13.82 3.27 -10.58
N LYS A 334 14.63 3.26 -11.63
CA LYS A 334 15.62 4.33 -11.87
C LYS A 334 14.95 5.69 -12.08
N THR A 335 13.85 5.74 -12.83
CA THR A 335 13.09 6.98 -13.07
C THR A 335 12.55 7.54 -11.77
N LEU A 336 11.94 6.71 -10.93
CA LEU A 336 11.45 7.10 -9.62
C LEU A 336 12.56 7.62 -8.71
N THR A 337 13.73 6.96 -8.74
CA THR A 337 14.92 7.43 -8.00
C THR A 337 15.40 8.80 -8.48
N ILE A 338 15.42 9.04 -9.80
CA ILE A 338 15.80 10.34 -10.39
C ILE A 338 14.79 11.43 -10.02
N ASN A 339 13.51 11.09 -9.99
CA ASN A 339 12.42 12.01 -9.64
C ASN A 339 12.26 12.20 -8.12
N GLU A 340 13.12 11.58 -7.30
CA GLU A 340 13.08 11.60 -5.84
C GLU A 340 11.72 11.09 -5.29
N THR A 341 11.07 10.19 -6.03
CA THR A 341 9.80 9.57 -5.63
C THR A 341 10.11 8.37 -4.73
N GLU A 342 9.62 8.43 -3.51
CA GLU A 342 9.80 7.36 -2.53
C GLU A 342 9.14 6.06 -2.99
N HIS A 343 9.88 4.95 -2.95
CA HIS A 343 9.40 3.65 -3.37
C HIS A 343 10.34 2.53 -2.90
N ILE A 344 9.79 1.34 -2.81
CA ILE A 344 10.55 0.11 -2.53
C ILE A 344 10.81 -0.62 -3.84
N TRP A 345 12.06 -0.96 -4.11
CA TRP A 345 12.48 -1.84 -5.19
C TRP A 345 12.87 -3.21 -4.63
N ASN A 346 12.20 -4.27 -5.11
CA ASN A 346 12.43 -5.64 -4.68
C ASN A 346 12.81 -6.54 -5.87
N GLU A 347 14.07 -7.00 -5.91
CA GLU A 347 14.51 -8.05 -6.83
C GLU A 347 14.23 -9.42 -6.21
N ILE A 348 13.43 -10.26 -6.90
CA ILE A 348 13.03 -11.60 -6.44
C ILE A 348 13.92 -12.62 -7.16
N PRO A 349 14.90 -13.23 -6.44
CA PRO A 349 15.88 -14.09 -7.09
C PRO A 349 15.27 -15.43 -7.50
N GLY A 350 15.74 -15.96 -8.66
CA GLY A 350 15.45 -17.33 -9.11
C GLY A 350 14.00 -17.57 -9.53
N THR A 351 13.24 -16.50 -9.84
CA THR A 351 11.85 -16.58 -10.30
C THR A 351 11.75 -16.29 -11.80
N GLY A 352 10.56 -16.54 -12.40
CA GLY A 352 10.27 -16.26 -13.79
C GLY A 352 9.22 -15.15 -13.97
N HIS A 353 8.72 -15.01 -15.22
CA HIS A 353 7.59 -14.14 -15.52
C HIS A 353 6.27 -14.90 -15.35
N ASP A 354 5.96 -15.29 -14.12
CA ASP A 354 4.81 -16.13 -13.79
C ASP A 354 4.44 -16.02 -12.30
N HIS A 355 3.62 -16.96 -11.79
CA HIS A 355 3.21 -17.02 -10.39
C HIS A 355 4.38 -17.10 -9.40
N THR A 356 5.58 -17.54 -9.82
CA THR A 356 6.74 -17.62 -8.92
C THR A 356 7.26 -16.26 -8.49
N SER A 357 7.08 -15.21 -9.31
CA SER A 357 7.37 -13.83 -8.95
C SER A 357 6.18 -13.13 -8.27
N VAL A 358 4.94 -13.51 -8.64
CA VAL A 358 3.71 -12.93 -8.09
C VAL A 358 3.51 -13.30 -6.63
N LYS A 359 3.75 -14.55 -6.25
CA LYS A 359 3.57 -15.04 -4.87
C LYS A 359 4.36 -14.24 -3.82
N PRO A 360 5.69 -14.08 -3.94
CA PRO A 360 6.47 -13.29 -2.98
C PRO A 360 6.06 -11.82 -2.94
N HIS A 361 5.71 -11.25 -4.10
CA HIS A 361 5.20 -9.88 -4.16
C HIS A 361 3.90 -9.73 -3.38
N LEU A 362 2.89 -10.58 -3.63
CA LEU A 362 1.61 -10.53 -2.92
C LEU A 362 1.77 -10.79 -1.42
N TYR A 363 2.62 -11.74 -1.03
CA TYR A 363 2.92 -12.01 0.37
C TYR A 363 3.44 -10.78 1.10
N ASN A 364 4.42 -10.09 0.51
CA ASN A 364 4.97 -8.88 1.09
C ASN A 364 3.97 -7.72 1.05
N PHE A 365 3.33 -7.48 -0.10
CA PHE A 365 2.41 -6.36 -0.29
C PHE A 365 1.21 -6.44 0.66
N CYS A 366 0.57 -7.61 0.79
CA CYS A 366 -0.58 -7.79 1.68
C CYS A 366 -0.26 -7.63 3.17
N ARG A 367 1.00 -7.84 3.58
CA ARG A 367 1.47 -7.62 4.96
C ARG A 367 1.79 -6.15 5.25
N MET A 368 2.03 -5.34 4.21
CA MET A 368 2.41 -3.93 4.33
C MET A 368 1.23 -2.97 4.23
N ILE A 369 0.14 -3.35 3.53
CA ILE A 369 -1.00 -2.47 3.30
C ILE A 369 -1.97 -2.41 4.49
N PHE A 370 -2.66 -1.26 4.65
CA PHE A 370 -3.73 -1.03 5.62
C PHE A 370 -3.32 -1.14 7.10
N ASN A 371 -2.05 -1.04 7.43
CA ASN A 371 -1.52 -1.14 8.80
C ASN A 371 -1.24 0.23 9.45
N ASN A 372 -1.64 1.33 8.78
CA ASN A 372 -1.51 2.70 9.31
C ASN A 372 -2.59 3.02 10.34
#